data_a75ae707a7a70970fdf298309b6d308c
#
_entry.id   a75ae707a7a70970fdf298309b6d308c
#
_cell.length_a   1.000
_cell.length_b   1.000
_cell.length_c   1.000
_cell.angle_alpha   90.00
_cell.angle_beta   90.00
_cell.angle_gamma   90.00
#
_symmetry.space_group_name_H-M   'P 1'
#
loop_
_entity.id
_entity.type
_entity.pdbx_description
1 polymer ?
#
loop_
_entity_poly.entity_id
_entity_poly.type
_entity_poly.pdbx_seq_one_letter_code
_entity_poly.pdbx_strand_id
1 'polypeptide(L)' 'QRLQVQERLTNQIAQCLQEVLNPRGVAVVLEGKHFCMLSRGVQKQNSIATSSSMLGIFREKESTRNEFLKLIEMNNI' A
#
# COMPACT_ATOMS: atom_id res chain seq x y z
N GLN A 1 -4.34 1.39 -15.16
CA GLN A 1 -2.97 1.15 -15.56
C GLN A 1 -1.96 1.64 -14.55
N ARG A 2 -2.23 2.79 -13.99
CA ARG A 2 -1.36 3.28 -12.94
C ARG A 2 -1.40 2.40 -11.71
N LEU A 3 -2.56 1.82 -11.45
CA LEU A 3 -2.70 0.94 -10.33
C LEU A 3 -1.82 -0.29 -10.48
N GLN A 4 -1.71 -0.78 -11.70
CA GLN A 4 -0.88 -1.95 -11.95
C GLN A 4 0.59 -1.64 -11.71
N VAL A 5 1.03 -0.46 -12.14
CA VAL A 5 2.41 -0.06 -11.92
C VAL A 5 2.68 0.10 -10.42
N GLN A 6 1.75 0.71 -9.72
CA GLN A 6 1.91 0.93 -8.29
C GLN A 6 1.93 -0.40 -7.54
N GLU A 7 1.07 -1.33 -7.93
CA GLU A 7 1.05 -2.64 -7.32
C GLU A 7 2.36 -3.37 -7.53
N ARG A 8 2.87 -3.31 -8.74
CA ARG A 8 4.13 -3.98 -9.04
C ARG A 8 5.26 -3.39 -8.21
N LEU A 9 5.30 -2.07 -8.12
CA LEU A 9 6.33 -1.41 -7.33
C LEU A 9 6.24 -1.80 -5.87
N THR A 10 5.03 -1.85 -5.35
CA THR A 10 4.83 -2.23 -3.96
C THR A 10 5.37 -3.62 -3.70
N ASN A 11 5.07 -4.55 -4.59
CA ASN A 11 5.54 -5.92 -4.44
C ASN A 11 7.06 -6.02 -4.58
N GLN A 12 7.62 -5.25 -5.49
CA GLN A 12 9.06 -5.26 -5.69
C GLN A 12 9.79 -4.72 -4.47
N ILE A 13 9.27 -3.67 -3.88
CA ILE A 13 9.86 -3.12 -2.67
C ILE A 13 9.80 -4.13 -1.54
N ALA A 14 8.65 -4.77 -1.39
CA ALA A 14 8.48 -5.74 -0.31
C ALA A 14 9.45 -6.91 -0.48
N GLN A 15 9.59 -7.40 -1.69
CA GLN A 15 10.48 -8.53 -1.93
C GLN A 15 11.92 -8.14 -1.75
N CYS A 16 12.29 -6.93 -2.15
CA CYS A 16 13.64 -6.46 -1.97
C CYS A 16 14.00 -6.38 -0.49
N LEU A 17 13.09 -5.83 0.31
CA LEU A 17 13.32 -5.74 1.74
C LEU A 17 13.42 -7.13 2.36
N GLN A 18 12.60 -8.06 1.89
CA GLN A 18 12.63 -9.42 2.40
C GLN A 18 13.97 -10.08 2.13
N GLU A 19 14.49 -9.86 0.93
CA GLU A 19 15.74 -10.50 0.54
C GLU A 19 16.95 -9.87 1.23
N VAL A 20 16.93 -8.55 1.35
CA VAL A 20 18.09 -7.85 1.89
C VAL A 20 18.17 -7.97 3.40
N LEU A 21 17.05 -7.79 4.08
CA LEU A 21 17.03 -7.74 5.53
C LEU A 21 16.60 -9.05 6.18
N ASN A 22 15.95 -9.90 5.43
CA ASN A 22 15.45 -11.18 5.91
C ASN A 22 14.68 -11.04 7.22
N PRO A 23 13.68 -10.16 7.27
CA PRO A 23 12.93 -9.93 8.50
C PRO A 23 11.83 -10.98 8.65
N ARG A 24 11.18 -10.97 9.81
CA ARG A 24 10.05 -11.86 10.04
C ARG A 24 8.87 -11.52 9.16
N GLY A 25 8.79 -10.29 8.73
CA GLY A 25 7.71 -9.87 7.85
C GLY A 25 7.99 -8.52 7.26
N VAL A 26 7.30 -8.24 6.19
CA VAL A 26 7.40 -6.96 5.49
C VAL A 26 6.01 -6.48 5.19
N ALA A 27 5.76 -5.23 5.42
CA ALA A 27 4.51 -4.59 5.05
C ALA A 27 4.84 -3.29 4.35
N VAL A 28 4.35 -3.15 3.14
CA VAL A 28 4.59 -1.95 2.35
C VAL A 28 3.26 -1.43 1.88
N VAL A 29 3.05 -0.14 2.09
CA VAL A 29 1.85 0.53 1.63
C VAL A 29 2.27 1.75 0.85
N LEU A 30 1.80 1.85 -0.36
CA LEU A 30 2.05 3.00 -1.20
C LEU A 30 0.74 3.71 -1.47
N GLU A 31 0.76 5.00 -1.32
CA GLU A 31 -0.39 5.84 -1.62
C GLU A 31 0.00 6.79 -2.74
N GLY A 32 -0.80 6.78 -3.77
CA GLY A 32 -0.55 7.64 -4.90
C GLY A 32 -1.71 8.56 -5.11
N LYS A 33 -1.47 9.82 -4.92
CA LYS A 33 -2.43 10.86 -5.19
C LYS A 33 -2.20 11.28 -6.63
N HIS A 34 -3.05 10.87 -7.54
CA HIS A 34 -2.57 11.02 -8.87
C HIS A 34 -3.58 11.29 -9.94
N PHE A 35 -4.80 11.51 -9.62
CA PHE A 35 -5.62 11.90 -10.75
C PHE A 35 -6.87 12.56 -10.27
N CYS A 36 -7.40 13.33 -11.14
CA CYS A 36 -8.75 13.77 -10.96
C CYS A 36 -9.59 13.04 -11.99
N MET A 37 -10.70 12.56 -11.54
CA MET A 37 -11.63 11.91 -12.42
C MET A 37 -12.61 12.96 -12.88
N LEU A 38 -12.63 13.14 -14.18
CA LEU A 38 -13.52 14.11 -14.77
C LEU A 38 -14.56 13.38 -15.57
N SER A 39 -15.80 13.66 -15.30
CA SER A 39 -16.86 13.24 -16.18
C SER A 39 -17.82 14.39 -16.27
N ARG A 40 -18.74 14.27 -17.18
CA ARG A 40 -19.64 15.37 -17.41
C ARG A 40 -20.40 15.72 -16.14
N GLY A 41 -20.20 16.94 -15.66
CA GLY A 41 -20.86 17.40 -14.47
C GLY A 41 -20.31 16.91 -13.16
N VAL A 42 -19.29 16.09 -13.20
CA VAL A 42 -18.71 15.56 -11.97
C VAL A 42 -17.20 15.64 -12.06
N GLN A 43 -16.62 16.17 -11.02
CA GLN A 43 -15.18 16.22 -10.91
C GLN A 43 -14.79 15.70 -9.55
N LYS A 44 -14.04 14.62 -9.55
CA LYS A 44 -13.51 14.06 -8.32
C LYS A 44 -12.02 14.26 -8.29
N GLN A 45 -11.60 15.01 -7.33
CA GLN A 45 -10.18 15.23 -7.10
C GLN A 45 -9.79 14.53 -5.82
N ASN A 46 -8.51 14.45 -5.61
CA ASN A 46 -7.95 13.86 -4.40
C ASN A 46 -8.26 12.39 -4.27
N SER A 47 -8.48 11.74 -5.39
CA SER A 47 -8.57 10.30 -5.37
C SER A 47 -7.19 9.75 -5.01
N ILE A 48 -7.16 8.83 -4.08
CA ILE A 48 -5.93 8.21 -3.66
C ILE A 48 -6.02 6.74 -3.96
N ALA A 49 -5.07 6.26 -4.73
CA ALA A 49 -4.94 4.83 -4.95
C ALA A 49 -3.96 4.29 -3.94
N THR A 50 -4.35 3.24 -3.26
CA THR A 50 -3.53 2.63 -2.26
C THR A 50 -3.25 1.20 -2.66
N SER A 51 -1.99 0.81 -2.60
CA SER A 51 -1.63 -0.57 -2.82
C SER A 51 -0.77 -1.03 -1.66
N SER A 52 -0.83 -2.33 -1.39
CA SER A 52 -0.09 -2.87 -0.26
C SER A 52 0.46 -4.22 -0.62
N SER A 53 1.54 -4.58 0.05
CA SER A 53 2.15 -5.89 -0.07
C SER A 53 2.54 -6.35 1.32
N MET A 54 2.08 -7.54 1.68
CA MET A 54 2.34 -8.09 3.01
C MET A 54 3.02 -9.43 2.86
N LEU A 55 4.15 -9.58 3.53
CA LEU A 55 4.90 -10.82 3.51
C LEU A 55 5.16 -11.28 4.93
N GLY A 56 5.34 -12.59 5.09
CA GLY A 56 5.70 -13.17 6.36
C GLY A 56 4.61 -13.00 7.40
N ILE A 57 4.99 -12.53 8.57
CA ILE A 57 4.08 -12.46 9.70
C ILE A 57 2.91 -11.51 9.43
N PHE A 58 3.11 -10.50 8.61
CA PHE A 58 2.02 -9.58 8.26
C PHE A 58 0.98 -10.27 7.39
N ARG A 59 1.41 -11.24 6.63
CA ARG A 59 0.50 -11.98 5.79
C ARG A 59 -0.20 -13.08 6.57
N GLU A 60 0.52 -13.71 7.48
CA GLU A 60 0.04 -14.90 8.18
C GLU A 60 -0.84 -14.57 9.37
N LYS A 61 -0.56 -13.45 10.05
CA LYS A 61 -1.30 -13.12 11.27
C LYS A 61 -2.14 -11.89 11.05
N GLU A 62 -3.44 -12.10 11.14
CA GLU A 62 -4.38 -11.02 10.94
C GLU A 62 -4.21 -9.91 11.97
N SER A 63 -3.95 -10.28 13.21
CA SER A 63 -3.81 -9.29 14.27
C SER A 63 -2.61 -8.38 14.02
N THR A 64 -1.50 -8.94 13.56
CA THR A 64 -0.32 -8.17 13.26
C THR A 64 -0.59 -7.21 12.11
N ARG A 65 -1.26 -7.71 11.08
CA ARG A 65 -1.58 -6.89 9.93
C ARG A 65 -2.52 -5.76 10.31
N ASN A 66 -3.50 -6.04 11.13
CA ASN A 66 -4.46 -5.03 11.55
C ASN A 66 -3.80 -3.96 12.41
N GLU A 67 -2.86 -4.36 13.23
CA GLU A 67 -2.11 -3.42 14.05
C GLU A 67 -1.34 -2.43 13.19
N PHE A 68 -0.69 -2.95 12.16
CA PHE A 68 0.07 -2.13 11.23
C PHE A 68 -0.85 -1.14 10.50
N LEU A 69 -1.97 -1.64 10.02
CA LEU A 69 -2.90 -0.78 9.29
C LEU A 69 -3.48 0.30 10.19
N LYS A 70 -3.69 -0.03 11.44
CA LYS A 70 -4.19 0.93 12.40
C LYS A 70 -3.18 2.06 12.64
N LEU A 71 -1.91 1.70 12.73
CA LEU A 71 -0.87 2.70 12.93
C LEU A 71 -0.78 3.64 11.74
N ILE A 72 -0.94 3.11 10.54
CA ILE A 72 -0.92 3.95 9.35
C ILE A 72 -2.08 4.92 9.36
N GLU A 73 -3.25 4.45 9.72
CA GLU A 73 -4.42 5.32 9.81
C GLU A 73 -4.19 6.46 10.78
N MET A 74 -3.61 6.15 11.92
CA MET A 74 -3.37 7.18 12.94
C MET A 74 -2.38 8.22 12.45
N ASN A 75 -1.44 7.82 11.63
CA ASN A 75 -0.40 8.73 11.16
C ASN A 75 -0.83 9.58 9.99
N ASN A 76 -1.97 9.27 9.40
CA ASN A 76 -2.44 9.97 8.22
C ASN A 76 -3.42 11.09 8.52
N ILE A 77 -3.56 11.45 9.76
CA ILE A 77 -4.49 12.51 10.14
C ILE A 77 -3.82 13.90 10.18
#